data_fad4dce40090f4a5ddd6231200ea68f5
#
_entry.id   fad4dce40090f4a5ddd6231200ea68f5
#
_cell.length_a   1.000
_cell.length_b   1.000
_cell.length_c   1.000
_cell.angle_alpha   90.00
_cell.angle_beta   90.00
_cell.angle_gamma   90.00
#
_symmetry.space_group_name_H-M   'P 1'
#
loop_
_entity.id
_entity.type
_entity.pdbx_description
1 polymer ?
#
loop_
_entity_poly.entity_id
_entity_poly.type
_entity_poly.pdbx_seq_one_letter_code
_entity_poly.pdbx_strand_id
1 'polypeptide(L)'
;MTKRKKVVWSLIAIAVLILLVVCAYMVSVPKLNIVYEVDEHTYYQSSRSIFRHEIQVNGYDQVSNVLLNDKALYATAQKGGHRYFLFHDEAADTTISVPDDDHAFSRIYASFMYNGRYTVEYEYADGEEETKRMLVSIDFENKERISIELPQQVLAGRIVSDGRRIFGSDKDDIYLLNEDKSVKRITRGSEVISVEDEVLYYVFNGKLCQYDLNAQTNSQVQNGPDLLEYDLIDPDSFYTVQNKYFVGCRLSVFAYSDSHSFLTYTTIYDLQHGKKYLFMGNLGRIAENFQILNAD
;
A
#
# COMPACT_ATOMS: atom_id res chain seq x y z
N MET A 1 -25.79 1.44 49.99
CA MET A 1 -25.05 2.02 48.84
C MET A 1 -25.96 3.03 48.15
N THR A 2 -25.57 4.33 48.11
CA THR A 2 -26.38 5.38 47.49
C THR A 2 -26.55 5.17 45.99
N LYS A 3 -27.68 5.63 45.41
CA LYS A 3 -27.94 5.51 43.95
C LYS A 3 -26.74 5.94 43.09
N ARG A 4 -26.02 7.02 43.47
CA ARG A 4 -24.80 7.47 42.79
C ARG A 4 -23.68 6.43 42.80
N LYS A 5 -23.43 5.74 43.90
CA LYS A 5 -22.40 4.68 43.96
C LYS A 5 -22.75 3.50 43.05
N LYS A 6 -24.02 3.10 42.92
CA LYS A 6 -24.46 2.04 42.03
C LYS A 6 -24.20 2.41 40.56
N VAL A 7 -24.52 3.65 40.15
CA VAL A 7 -24.29 4.13 38.79
C VAL A 7 -22.79 4.13 38.43
N VAL A 8 -21.94 4.63 39.33
CA VAL A 8 -20.48 4.67 39.12
C VAL A 8 -19.92 3.24 38.94
N TRP A 9 -20.33 2.30 39.81
CA TRP A 9 -19.88 0.91 39.68
C TRP A 9 -20.37 0.25 38.40
N SER A 10 -21.59 0.54 37.93
CA SER A 10 -22.11 0.04 36.66
C SER A 10 -21.30 0.59 35.49
N LEU A 11 -20.95 1.87 35.48
CA LEU A 11 -20.10 2.47 34.44
C LEU A 11 -18.69 1.87 34.41
N ILE A 12 -18.10 1.64 35.60
CA ILE A 12 -16.79 0.98 35.69
C ILE A 12 -16.88 -0.45 35.14
N ALA A 13 -17.91 -1.21 35.52
CA ALA A 13 -18.10 -2.58 35.02
C ALA A 13 -18.26 -2.63 33.49
N ILE A 14 -19.03 -1.70 32.92
CA ILE A 14 -19.18 -1.57 31.47
C ILE A 14 -17.84 -1.23 30.81
N ALA A 15 -17.09 -0.27 31.35
CA ALA A 15 -15.78 0.10 30.82
C ALA A 15 -14.78 -1.07 30.87
N VAL A 16 -14.76 -1.83 31.95
CA VAL A 16 -13.92 -3.05 32.08
C VAL A 16 -14.36 -4.12 31.07
N LEU A 17 -15.65 -4.33 30.88
CA LEU A 17 -16.16 -5.29 29.89
C LEU A 17 -15.75 -4.87 28.48
N ILE A 18 -15.92 -3.62 28.11
CA ILE A 18 -15.47 -3.09 26.79
C ILE A 18 -13.97 -3.31 26.62
N LEU A 19 -13.17 -2.99 27.64
CA LEU A 19 -11.72 -3.21 27.58
C LEU A 19 -11.37 -4.69 27.37
N LEU A 20 -12.01 -5.60 28.07
CA LEU A 20 -11.81 -7.05 27.90
C LEU A 20 -12.19 -7.53 26.50
N VAL A 21 -13.31 -7.03 25.94
CA VAL A 21 -13.72 -7.36 24.57
C VAL A 21 -12.69 -6.85 23.56
N VAL A 22 -12.22 -5.62 23.71
CA VAL A 22 -11.19 -5.05 22.84
C VAL A 22 -9.87 -5.85 22.94
N CYS A 23 -9.43 -6.17 24.16
CA CYS A 23 -8.23 -7.00 24.35
C CYS A 23 -8.37 -8.39 23.72
N ALA A 24 -9.51 -9.05 23.91
CA ALA A 24 -9.76 -10.36 23.30
C ALA A 24 -9.78 -10.28 21.78
N TYR A 25 -10.37 -9.22 21.20
CA TYR A 25 -10.34 -8.97 19.78
C TYR A 25 -8.91 -8.77 19.27
N MET A 26 -8.13 -7.89 19.90
CA MET A 26 -6.75 -7.60 19.49
C MET A 26 -5.85 -8.86 19.51
N VAL A 27 -6.07 -9.78 20.45
CA VAL A 27 -5.35 -11.07 20.49
C VAL A 27 -5.76 -11.98 19.34
N SER A 28 -7.00 -11.90 18.86
CA SER A 28 -7.51 -12.72 17.76
C SER A 28 -7.03 -12.27 16.38
N VAL A 29 -6.61 -11.02 16.22
CA VAL A 29 -6.06 -10.49 14.97
C VAL A 29 -4.69 -11.14 14.69
N PRO A 30 -4.37 -11.53 13.44
CA PRO A 30 -3.02 -12.01 13.12
C PRO A 30 -1.96 -10.94 13.45
N LYS A 31 -0.84 -11.33 14.01
CA LYS A 31 0.26 -10.39 14.33
C LYS A 31 0.99 -10.06 13.03
N LEU A 32 0.69 -8.91 12.46
CA LEU A 32 1.35 -8.35 11.29
C LEU A 32 2.00 -7.02 11.65
N ASN A 33 3.09 -6.73 11.01
CA ASN A 33 3.70 -5.41 11.02
C ASN A 33 3.35 -4.74 9.69
N ILE A 34 2.68 -3.61 9.74
CA ILE A 34 2.13 -2.94 8.56
C ILE A 34 2.75 -1.55 8.47
N VAL A 35 3.31 -1.23 7.30
CA VAL A 35 3.67 0.13 6.90
C VAL A 35 2.57 0.64 5.99
N TYR A 36 2.17 1.88 6.15
CA TYR A 36 1.13 2.51 5.35
C TYR A 36 1.25 4.03 5.40
N GLU A 37 0.65 4.71 4.46
CA GLU A 37 0.62 6.17 4.39
C GLU A 37 -0.76 6.71 4.74
N VAL A 38 -0.77 7.87 5.40
CA VAL A 38 -1.97 8.68 5.67
C VAL A 38 -1.56 10.13 5.59
N ASP A 39 -2.26 10.92 4.77
CA ASP A 39 -1.99 12.36 4.60
C ASP A 39 -0.50 12.63 4.28
N GLU A 40 0.09 11.84 3.37
CA GLU A 40 1.51 11.90 2.93
C GLU A 40 2.55 11.56 4.01
N HIS A 41 2.15 11.09 5.18
CA HIS A 41 3.03 10.62 6.25
C HIS A 41 3.01 9.09 6.33
N THR A 42 4.19 8.50 6.45
CA THR A 42 4.33 7.05 6.56
C THR A 42 4.35 6.60 8.02
N TYR A 43 3.60 5.56 8.31
CA TYR A 43 3.48 4.99 9.65
C TYR A 43 3.82 3.50 9.65
N TYR A 44 4.43 3.09 10.75
CA TYR A 44 4.62 1.69 11.11
C TYR A 44 3.71 1.33 12.27
N GLN A 45 3.01 0.19 12.18
CA GLN A 45 2.10 -0.24 13.23
C GLN A 45 1.95 -1.77 13.24
N SER A 46 1.92 -2.35 14.44
CA SER A 46 1.45 -3.73 14.61
C SER A 46 -0.08 -3.78 14.47
N SER A 47 -0.60 -4.78 13.75
CA SER A 47 -2.03 -5.03 13.61
C SER A 47 -2.76 -5.24 14.94
N ARG A 48 -2.02 -5.61 15.99
CA ARG A 48 -2.51 -5.79 17.37
C ARG A 48 -2.34 -4.55 18.26
N SER A 49 -2.01 -3.40 17.68
CA SER A 49 -1.81 -2.14 18.39
C SER A 49 -2.78 -1.07 17.89
N ILE A 50 -3.19 -0.18 18.76
CA ILE A 50 -3.85 1.08 18.41
C ILE A 50 -2.86 2.22 18.24
N PHE A 51 -1.60 2.00 18.65
CA PHE A 51 -0.53 2.99 18.54
C PHE A 51 0.24 2.78 17.25
N ARG A 52 0.44 3.86 16.52
CA ARG A 52 1.25 3.93 15.31
C ARG A 52 2.50 4.76 15.58
N HIS A 53 3.56 4.45 14.86
CA HIS A 53 4.82 5.18 14.90
C HIS A 53 5.07 5.77 13.52
N GLU A 54 5.23 7.08 13.46
CA GLU A 54 5.60 7.75 12.22
C GLU A 54 7.05 7.42 11.90
N ILE A 55 7.30 7.06 10.63
CA ILE A 55 8.64 6.82 10.14
C ILE A 55 9.26 8.18 9.81
N GLN A 56 10.35 8.49 10.48
CA GLN A 56 11.08 9.75 10.30
C GLN A 56 12.56 9.45 10.04
N VAL A 57 13.18 10.25 9.18
CA VAL A 57 14.61 10.22 8.96
C VAL A 57 15.20 11.59 9.31
N ASN A 58 16.21 11.58 10.15
CA ASN A 58 16.83 12.82 10.64
C ASN A 58 17.27 13.74 9.50
N GLY A 59 16.88 15.02 9.61
CA GLY A 59 17.24 16.06 8.64
C GLY A 59 16.31 16.17 7.43
N TYR A 60 15.19 15.44 7.42
CA TYR A 60 14.12 15.56 6.44
C TYR A 60 12.80 15.96 7.14
N ASP A 61 12.01 16.78 6.44
CA ASP A 61 10.76 17.32 6.96
C ASP A 61 9.63 16.28 6.87
N GLN A 62 9.70 15.43 5.82
CA GLN A 62 8.68 14.43 5.52
C GLN A 62 9.32 13.25 4.79
N VAL A 63 8.79 12.06 5.02
CA VAL A 63 9.20 10.80 4.36
C VAL A 63 7.94 10.07 3.89
N SER A 64 7.90 9.71 2.61
CA SER A 64 6.77 9.03 1.96
C SER A 64 7.24 7.97 0.97
N ASN A 65 6.31 7.18 0.43
CA ASN A 65 6.59 6.06 -0.49
C ASN A 65 7.66 5.10 0.04
N VAL A 66 7.54 4.79 1.32
CA VAL A 66 8.53 3.99 2.04
C VAL A 66 8.45 2.53 1.66
N LEU A 67 9.62 1.95 1.36
CA LEU A 67 9.83 0.51 1.29
C LEU A 67 10.84 0.12 2.38
N LEU A 68 10.42 -0.74 3.27
CA LEU A 68 11.31 -1.37 4.25
C LEU A 68 11.74 -2.74 3.75
N ASN A 69 13.05 -2.98 3.76
CA ASN A 69 13.64 -4.27 3.45
C ASN A 69 14.71 -4.58 4.50
N ASP A 70 14.41 -5.52 5.40
CA ASP A 70 15.22 -5.86 6.59
C ASP A 70 15.56 -4.61 7.43
N LYS A 71 16.77 -4.06 7.25
CA LYS A 71 17.28 -2.89 7.98
C LYS A 71 17.45 -1.66 7.10
N ALA A 72 17.08 -1.78 5.84
CA ALA A 72 17.20 -0.70 4.88
C ALA A 72 15.84 -0.07 4.61
N LEU A 73 15.81 1.26 4.62
CA LEU A 73 14.67 2.07 4.25
C LEU A 73 14.96 2.76 2.91
N TYR A 74 14.06 2.60 1.97
CA TYR A 74 14.02 3.35 0.71
C TYR A 74 12.77 4.21 0.72
N ALA A 75 12.89 5.46 0.28
CA ALA A 75 11.77 6.39 0.35
C ALA A 75 11.92 7.56 -0.63
N THR A 76 10.86 8.33 -0.77
CA THR A 76 10.95 9.72 -1.15
C THR A 76 10.93 10.59 0.10
N ALA A 77 11.62 11.72 0.10
CA ALA A 77 11.70 12.60 1.25
C ALA A 77 11.68 14.06 0.83
N GLN A 78 11.22 14.93 1.71
CA GLN A 78 11.25 16.37 1.51
C GLN A 78 12.16 17.05 2.54
N LYS A 79 12.88 18.09 2.09
CA LYS A 79 13.73 18.92 2.93
C LYS A 79 13.79 20.33 2.38
N GLY A 80 13.30 21.31 3.16
CA GLY A 80 13.32 22.72 2.75
C GLY A 80 12.59 22.99 1.43
N GLY A 81 11.52 22.25 1.14
CA GLY A 81 10.74 22.35 -0.10
C GLY A 81 11.34 21.61 -1.32
N HIS A 82 12.47 20.94 -1.16
CA HIS A 82 13.07 20.11 -2.20
C HIS A 82 12.77 18.64 -1.95
N ARG A 83 12.60 17.86 -3.03
CA ARG A 83 12.36 16.41 -2.97
C ARG A 83 13.67 15.66 -3.20
N TYR A 84 13.77 14.50 -2.54
CA TYR A 84 14.91 13.59 -2.62
C TYR A 84 14.42 12.14 -2.69
N PHE A 85 15.18 11.29 -3.38
CA PHE A 85 15.14 9.86 -3.16
C PHE A 85 16.09 9.52 -2.03
N LEU A 86 15.67 8.67 -1.12
CA LEU A 86 16.37 8.39 0.12
C LEU A 86 16.65 6.90 0.27
N PHE A 87 17.87 6.59 0.64
CA PHE A 87 18.28 5.30 1.21
C PHE A 87 18.80 5.54 2.61
N HIS A 88 18.32 4.79 3.58
CA HIS A 88 18.81 4.85 4.96
C HIS A 88 19.04 3.42 5.47
N ASP A 89 20.27 3.13 5.90
CA ASP A 89 20.66 1.89 6.55
C ASP A 89 20.73 2.13 8.06
N GLU A 90 19.76 1.58 8.81
CA GLU A 90 19.70 1.73 10.26
C GLU A 90 20.89 1.09 10.97
N ALA A 91 21.45 -0.01 10.42
CA ALA A 91 22.56 -0.74 11.06
C ALA A 91 23.88 0.02 10.94
N ALA A 92 24.10 0.72 9.82
CA ALA A 92 25.28 1.51 9.55
C ALA A 92 25.10 2.99 9.94
N ASP A 93 23.89 3.42 10.30
CA ASP A 93 23.51 4.82 10.53
C ASP A 93 23.92 5.70 9.32
N THR A 94 23.72 5.17 8.11
CA THR A 94 24.15 5.82 6.88
C THR A 94 22.94 6.24 6.06
N THR A 95 22.93 7.50 5.64
CA THR A 95 21.88 8.05 4.78
C THR A 95 22.49 8.53 3.47
N ILE A 96 21.94 8.02 2.35
CA ILE A 96 22.28 8.48 1.00
C ILE A 96 21.05 9.14 0.41
N SER A 97 21.19 10.33 -0.16
CA SER A 97 20.11 11.01 -0.86
C SER A 97 20.52 11.38 -2.27
N VAL A 98 19.57 11.28 -3.19
CA VAL A 98 19.68 11.71 -4.58
C VAL A 98 18.64 12.78 -4.82
N PRO A 99 19.00 14.00 -5.22
CA PRO A 99 18.05 15.06 -5.50
C PRO A 99 17.07 14.66 -6.60
N ASP A 100 15.84 15.13 -6.48
CA ASP A 100 14.79 14.98 -7.48
C ASP A 100 14.52 16.35 -8.13
N ASP A 101 15.51 16.82 -8.91
CA ASP A 101 15.54 18.20 -9.40
C ASP A 101 14.82 18.41 -10.75
N ASP A 102 14.40 17.33 -11.43
CA ASP A 102 14.13 17.44 -12.85
C ASP A 102 12.68 17.75 -13.25
N HIS A 103 11.72 17.63 -12.35
CA HIS A 103 10.32 17.79 -12.78
C HIS A 103 9.42 18.37 -11.70
N ALA A 104 8.51 19.26 -12.11
CA ALA A 104 7.34 19.60 -11.33
C ALA A 104 6.36 18.39 -11.33
N PHE A 105 6.68 17.35 -10.57
CA PHE A 105 5.86 16.15 -10.50
C PHE A 105 4.51 16.46 -9.89
N SER A 106 3.49 15.97 -10.52
CA SER A 106 2.15 16.06 -9.98
C SER A 106 1.90 14.96 -8.94
N ARG A 107 2.34 13.69 -9.19
CA ARG A 107 2.01 12.57 -8.32
C ARG A 107 2.99 11.39 -8.44
N ILE A 108 3.20 10.67 -7.32
CA ILE A 108 3.81 9.35 -7.29
C ILE A 108 2.68 8.33 -7.09
N TYR A 109 2.60 7.32 -7.94
CA TYR A 109 1.55 6.29 -7.89
C TYR A 109 1.98 5.04 -7.14
N ALA A 110 3.24 4.64 -7.30
CA ALA A 110 3.76 3.43 -6.68
C ALA A 110 5.26 3.52 -6.43
N SER A 111 5.72 2.74 -5.48
CA SER A 111 7.13 2.48 -5.24
C SER A 111 7.37 0.99 -5.07
N PHE A 112 8.47 0.49 -5.60
CA PHE A 112 8.86 -0.93 -5.51
C PHE A 112 10.35 -1.10 -5.78
N MET A 113 10.87 -2.30 -5.44
CA MET A 113 12.22 -2.68 -5.87
C MET A 113 12.18 -3.27 -7.28
N TYR A 114 13.11 -2.88 -8.14
CA TYR A 114 13.31 -3.47 -9.46
C TYR A 114 14.80 -3.57 -9.80
N ASN A 115 15.27 -4.79 -10.09
CA ASN A 115 16.68 -5.10 -10.33
C ASN A 115 17.63 -4.52 -9.25
N GLY A 116 17.23 -4.65 -7.97
CA GLY A 116 17.97 -4.15 -6.82
C GLY A 116 17.95 -2.63 -6.62
N ARG A 117 17.16 -1.91 -7.42
CA ARG A 117 17.01 -0.46 -7.33
C ARG A 117 15.65 -0.06 -6.80
N TYR A 118 15.61 0.97 -5.98
CA TYR A 118 14.37 1.63 -5.61
C TYR A 118 13.79 2.32 -6.84
N THR A 119 12.58 1.97 -7.20
CA THR A 119 11.90 2.46 -8.40
C THR A 119 10.58 3.08 -7.99
N VAL A 120 10.30 4.24 -8.53
CA VAL A 120 9.03 4.95 -8.32
C VAL A 120 8.34 5.17 -9.65
N GLU A 121 7.02 5.13 -9.60
CA GLU A 121 6.17 5.46 -10.72
C GLU A 121 5.67 6.89 -10.58
N TYR A 122 5.98 7.70 -11.57
CA TYR A 122 5.60 9.10 -11.64
C TYR A 122 4.56 9.38 -12.71
N GLU A 123 3.67 10.32 -12.39
CA GLU A 123 2.92 11.07 -13.38
C GLU A 123 3.50 12.49 -13.49
N TYR A 124 3.72 12.96 -14.69
CA TYR A 124 4.18 14.31 -14.95
C TYR A 124 3.41 14.94 -16.11
N ALA A 125 3.22 16.26 -16.04
CA ALA A 125 2.61 17.02 -17.11
C ALA A 125 3.65 17.34 -18.18
N ASP A 126 3.41 16.91 -19.43
CA ASP A 126 4.20 17.28 -20.59
C ASP A 126 3.42 18.29 -21.43
N GLY A 127 3.53 19.58 -21.04
CA GLY A 127 2.76 20.63 -21.66
C GLY A 127 1.33 20.81 -21.09
N GLU A 128 0.43 21.45 -21.83
CA GLU A 128 -0.88 21.85 -21.33
C GLU A 128 -1.95 20.74 -21.38
N GLU A 129 -1.75 19.61 -22.07
CA GLU A 129 -2.81 18.65 -22.36
C GLU A 129 -2.49 17.15 -22.12
N GLU A 130 -1.23 16.77 -21.91
CA GLU A 130 -0.91 15.34 -21.74
C GLU A 130 -0.16 15.06 -20.43
N THR A 131 -0.72 14.17 -19.62
CA THR A 131 0.00 13.56 -18.52
C THR A 131 0.70 12.29 -19.00
N LYS A 132 1.98 12.17 -18.67
CA LYS A 132 2.78 10.98 -18.96
C LYS A 132 3.16 10.29 -17.67
N ARG A 133 3.22 8.96 -17.72
CA ARG A 133 3.71 8.14 -16.61
C ARG A 133 5.05 7.52 -16.99
N MET A 134 5.97 7.52 -16.03
CA MET A 134 7.29 6.94 -16.18
C MET A 134 7.75 6.23 -14.91
N LEU A 135 8.65 5.29 -15.05
CA LEU A 135 9.39 4.71 -13.95
C LEU A 135 10.73 5.40 -13.80
N VAL A 136 11.09 5.72 -12.57
CA VAL A 136 12.42 6.26 -12.24
C VAL A 136 13.08 5.32 -11.24
N SER A 137 14.12 4.63 -11.67
CA SER A 137 14.93 3.73 -10.85
C SER A 137 16.18 4.46 -10.36
N ILE A 138 16.46 4.34 -9.07
CA ILE A 138 17.54 5.07 -8.40
C ILE A 138 18.67 4.09 -8.07
N ASP A 139 19.85 4.43 -8.54
CA ASP A 139 21.12 3.82 -8.13
C ASP A 139 21.75 4.71 -7.06
N PHE A 140 21.63 4.32 -5.80
CA PHE A 140 22.13 5.12 -4.67
C PHE A 140 23.66 5.10 -4.56
N GLU A 141 24.33 4.05 -5.05
CA GLU A 141 25.78 3.95 -5.03
C GLU A 141 26.41 4.97 -5.99
N ASN A 142 25.91 5.01 -7.23
CA ASN A 142 26.39 5.92 -8.26
C ASN A 142 25.68 7.28 -8.27
N LYS A 143 24.60 7.42 -7.48
CA LYS A 143 23.70 8.58 -7.46
C LYS A 143 23.09 8.88 -8.83
N GLU A 144 22.78 7.83 -9.57
CA GLU A 144 22.22 7.93 -10.91
C GLU A 144 20.74 7.62 -10.92
N ARG A 145 20.04 8.21 -11.88
CA ARG A 145 18.62 7.96 -12.15
C ARG A 145 18.46 7.39 -13.55
N ILE A 146 17.66 6.34 -13.65
CA ILE A 146 17.33 5.69 -14.92
C ILE A 146 15.82 5.83 -15.12
N SER A 147 15.43 6.58 -16.14
CA SER A 147 14.03 6.82 -16.46
C SER A 147 13.56 5.89 -17.58
N ILE A 148 12.40 5.28 -17.41
CA ILE A 148 11.76 4.40 -18.38
C ILE A 148 10.35 4.95 -18.60
N GLU A 149 10.06 5.41 -19.81
CA GLU A 149 8.72 5.80 -20.22
C GLU A 149 7.84 4.56 -20.35
N LEU A 150 6.65 4.62 -19.77
CA LEU A 150 5.72 3.49 -19.77
C LEU A 150 4.97 3.38 -21.11
N PRO A 151 4.79 2.17 -21.64
CA PRO A 151 3.94 1.95 -22.80
C PRO A 151 2.49 2.32 -22.52
N GLN A 152 1.81 2.85 -23.53
CA GLN A 152 0.42 3.31 -23.42
C GLN A 152 -0.56 2.23 -22.91
N GLN A 153 -0.27 0.96 -23.19
CA GLN A 153 -1.08 -0.18 -22.75
C GLN A 153 -1.14 -0.37 -21.24
N VAL A 154 -0.18 0.16 -20.48
CA VAL A 154 -0.13 0.03 -19.01
C VAL A 154 -0.36 1.36 -18.29
N LEU A 155 -0.64 2.43 -19.03
CA LEU A 155 -0.83 3.77 -18.44
C LEU A 155 -2.13 3.91 -17.64
N ALA A 156 -3.12 3.04 -17.88
CA ALA A 156 -4.44 3.17 -17.26
C ALA A 156 -4.57 2.45 -15.91
N GLY A 157 -3.60 1.61 -15.54
CA GLY A 157 -3.70 0.78 -14.35
C GLY A 157 -2.47 0.83 -13.44
N ARG A 158 -2.54 0.08 -12.38
CA ARG A 158 -1.47 -0.05 -11.39
C ARG A 158 -0.28 -0.84 -11.94
N ILE A 159 0.92 -0.52 -11.43
CA ILE A 159 2.16 -1.23 -11.73
C ILE A 159 2.71 -1.85 -10.46
N VAL A 160 3.20 -3.09 -10.57
CA VAL A 160 3.86 -3.82 -9.48
C VAL A 160 5.11 -4.54 -9.98
N SER A 161 6.00 -4.90 -9.06
CA SER A 161 7.21 -5.66 -9.38
C SER A 161 7.45 -6.77 -8.36
N ASP A 162 8.04 -7.88 -8.81
CA ASP A 162 8.60 -8.94 -7.96
C ASP A 162 10.10 -8.74 -7.70
N GLY A 163 10.64 -7.59 -8.04
CA GLY A 163 12.06 -7.27 -7.95
C GLY A 163 12.84 -7.56 -9.23
N ARG A 164 12.29 -8.34 -10.18
CA ARG A 164 12.94 -8.70 -11.46
C ARG A 164 12.05 -8.43 -12.67
N ARG A 165 10.76 -8.55 -12.51
CA ARG A 165 9.75 -8.35 -13.55
C ARG A 165 8.82 -7.21 -13.15
N ILE A 166 8.31 -6.50 -14.12
CA ILE A 166 7.31 -5.45 -13.91
C ILE A 166 6.02 -5.90 -14.58
N PHE A 167 4.93 -5.80 -13.83
CA PHE A 167 3.58 -6.09 -14.30
C PHE A 167 2.74 -4.84 -14.24
N GLY A 168 1.94 -4.63 -15.25
CA GLY A 168 0.99 -3.52 -15.32
C GLY A 168 -0.35 -3.99 -15.84
N SER A 169 -1.34 -3.15 -15.75
CA SER A 169 -2.68 -3.43 -16.24
C SER A 169 -3.25 -2.28 -17.04
N ASP A 170 -4.17 -2.61 -17.92
CA ASP A 170 -5.17 -1.70 -18.45
C ASP A 170 -6.56 -2.06 -17.89
N LYS A 171 -7.62 -1.62 -18.55
CA LYS A 171 -8.99 -1.89 -18.08
C LYS A 171 -9.42 -3.37 -18.21
N ASP A 172 -8.76 -4.13 -19.09
CA ASP A 172 -9.21 -5.46 -19.51
C ASP A 172 -8.17 -6.56 -19.37
N ASP A 173 -6.87 -6.18 -19.39
CA ASP A 173 -5.78 -7.13 -19.50
C ASP A 173 -4.61 -6.80 -18.56
N ILE A 174 -3.91 -7.84 -18.12
CA ILE A 174 -2.67 -7.75 -17.34
C ILE A 174 -1.49 -8.09 -18.23
N TYR A 175 -0.44 -7.29 -18.13
CA TYR A 175 0.75 -7.36 -18.98
C TYR A 175 2.02 -7.53 -18.15
N LEU A 176 2.98 -8.24 -18.73
CA LEU A 176 4.40 -8.20 -18.36
C LEU A 176 5.09 -7.16 -19.23
N LEU A 177 5.77 -6.21 -18.60
CA LEU A 177 6.60 -5.22 -19.26
C LEU A 177 8.01 -5.80 -19.44
N ASN A 178 8.48 -5.87 -20.69
CA ASN A 178 9.82 -6.29 -21.01
C ASN A 178 10.81 -5.11 -20.99
N GLU A 179 12.11 -5.40 -20.90
CA GLU A 179 13.18 -4.38 -20.87
C GLU A 179 13.24 -3.54 -22.17
N ASP A 180 12.82 -4.10 -23.30
CA ASP A 180 12.71 -3.40 -24.58
C ASP A 180 11.46 -2.53 -24.72
N LYS A 181 10.73 -2.30 -23.62
CA LYS A 181 9.44 -1.59 -23.55
C LYS A 181 8.28 -2.27 -24.25
N SER A 182 8.47 -3.47 -24.81
CA SER A 182 7.34 -4.27 -25.31
C SER A 182 6.54 -4.84 -24.15
N VAL A 183 5.26 -5.11 -24.40
CA VAL A 183 4.37 -5.71 -23.40
C VAL A 183 3.91 -7.08 -23.87
N LYS A 184 3.90 -8.03 -22.95
CA LYS A 184 3.35 -9.37 -23.18
C LYS A 184 2.10 -9.54 -22.32
N ARG A 185 0.97 -9.77 -22.95
CA ARG A 185 -0.27 -10.07 -22.23
C ARG A 185 -0.13 -11.38 -21.45
N ILE A 186 -0.51 -11.35 -20.18
CA ILE A 186 -0.47 -12.50 -19.26
C ILE A 186 -1.87 -13.12 -19.13
N THR A 187 -2.85 -12.31 -18.72
CA THR A 187 -4.22 -12.77 -18.48
C THR A 187 -5.22 -11.60 -18.61
N ARG A 188 -6.50 -11.91 -18.53
CA ARG A 188 -7.56 -10.89 -18.38
C ARG A 188 -7.65 -10.42 -16.95
N GLY A 189 -7.79 -9.10 -16.76
CA GLY A 189 -7.98 -8.48 -15.46
C GLY A 189 -7.96 -6.98 -15.59
N SER A 190 -8.66 -6.30 -14.69
CA SER A 190 -8.78 -4.83 -14.72
C SER A 190 -7.67 -4.14 -13.95
N GLU A 191 -7.00 -4.83 -13.03
CA GLU A 191 -5.99 -4.23 -12.20
C GLU A 191 -5.06 -5.28 -11.60
N VAL A 192 -3.75 -5.00 -11.62
CA VAL A 192 -2.76 -5.80 -10.90
C VAL A 192 -2.61 -5.28 -9.47
N ILE A 193 -2.55 -6.17 -8.48
CA ILE A 193 -2.48 -5.80 -7.07
C ILE A 193 -1.07 -5.95 -6.52
N SER A 194 -0.50 -7.13 -6.67
CA SER A 194 0.83 -7.48 -6.16
C SER A 194 1.34 -8.75 -6.83
N VAL A 195 2.62 -9.02 -6.66
CA VAL A 195 3.24 -10.27 -7.08
C VAL A 195 4.14 -10.78 -5.95
N GLU A 196 3.99 -12.06 -5.59
CA GLU A 196 4.71 -12.71 -4.50
C GLU A 196 4.87 -14.20 -4.81
N ASP A 197 6.05 -14.76 -4.59
CA ASP A 197 6.33 -16.20 -4.74
C ASP A 197 5.84 -16.79 -6.08
N GLU A 198 6.10 -16.11 -7.21
CA GLU A 198 5.63 -16.49 -8.54
C GLU A 198 4.10 -16.48 -8.73
N VAL A 199 3.37 -15.83 -7.82
CA VAL A 199 1.92 -15.64 -7.91
C VAL A 199 1.60 -14.17 -8.09
N LEU A 200 0.93 -13.86 -9.19
CA LEU A 200 0.42 -12.52 -9.50
C LEU A 200 -1.03 -12.41 -9.02
N TYR A 201 -1.30 -11.48 -8.12
CA TYR A 201 -2.65 -11.17 -7.65
C TYR A 201 -3.23 -10.01 -8.45
N TYR A 202 -4.49 -10.15 -8.85
CA TYR A 202 -5.17 -9.18 -9.71
C TYR A 202 -6.68 -9.18 -9.53
N VAL A 203 -7.34 -8.16 -10.08
CA VAL A 203 -8.79 -8.01 -10.07
C VAL A 203 -9.38 -8.53 -11.39
N PHE A 204 -10.38 -9.37 -11.29
CA PHE A 204 -11.21 -9.75 -12.43
C PHE A 204 -12.69 -9.82 -12.03
N ASN A 205 -13.54 -9.04 -12.70
CA ASN A 205 -14.98 -8.92 -12.38
C ASN A 205 -15.23 -8.61 -10.89
N GLY A 206 -14.45 -7.69 -10.31
CA GLY A 206 -14.57 -7.31 -8.89
C GLY A 206 -14.14 -8.39 -7.90
N LYS A 207 -13.49 -9.45 -8.35
CA LYS A 207 -13.00 -10.54 -7.49
C LYS A 207 -11.48 -10.54 -7.45
N LEU A 208 -10.94 -10.92 -6.28
CA LEU A 208 -9.53 -11.20 -6.15
C LEU A 208 -9.21 -12.52 -6.86
N CYS A 209 -8.33 -12.43 -7.86
CA CYS A 209 -7.83 -13.55 -8.63
C CYS A 209 -6.32 -13.68 -8.47
N GLN A 210 -5.80 -14.87 -8.80
CA GLN A 210 -4.38 -15.16 -8.82
C GLN A 210 -3.99 -15.86 -10.11
N TYR A 211 -2.77 -15.57 -10.59
CA TYR A 211 -2.15 -16.21 -11.73
C TYR A 211 -0.81 -16.80 -11.30
N ASP A 212 -0.66 -18.09 -11.42
CA ASP A 212 0.61 -18.80 -11.21
C ASP A 212 1.49 -18.58 -12.44
N LEU A 213 2.59 -17.87 -12.27
CA LEU A 213 3.50 -17.49 -13.36
C LEU A 213 4.27 -18.70 -13.93
N ASN A 214 4.50 -19.74 -13.12
CA ASN A 214 5.19 -20.95 -13.54
C ASN A 214 4.23 -21.90 -14.26
N ALA A 215 3.08 -22.19 -13.66
CA ALA A 215 2.08 -23.08 -14.26
C ALA A 215 1.28 -22.41 -15.39
N GLN A 216 1.31 -21.09 -15.50
CA GLN A 216 0.53 -20.26 -16.43
C GLN A 216 -0.98 -20.51 -16.31
N THR A 217 -1.47 -20.64 -15.09
CA THR A 217 -2.86 -20.91 -14.79
C THR A 217 -3.44 -19.82 -13.89
N ASN A 218 -4.72 -19.51 -14.09
CA ASN A 218 -5.44 -18.56 -13.25
C ASN A 218 -6.53 -19.23 -12.44
N SER A 219 -6.83 -18.65 -11.30
CA SER A 219 -7.92 -19.07 -10.44
C SER A 219 -8.40 -17.90 -9.57
N GLN A 220 -9.65 -17.98 -9.12
CA GLN A 220 -10.16 -17.05 -8.11
C GLN A 220 -9.60 -17.43 -6.73
N VAL A 221 -9.19 -16.44 -5.93
CA VAL A 221 -8.82 -16.65 -4.53
C VAL A 221 -10.09 -16.96 -3.73
N GLN A 222 -10.20 -18.17 -3.20
CA GLN A 222 -11.44 -18.68 -2.59
C GLN A 222 -11.95 -17.83 -1.42
N ASN A 223 -11.05 -17.32 -0.61
CA ASN A 223 -11.35 -16.55 0.60
C ASN A 223 -11.03 -15.06 0.41
N GLY A 224 -10.92 -14.60 -0.82
CA GLY A 224 -10.65 -13.20 -1.14
C GLY A 224 -11.85 -12.29 -0.87
N PRO A 225 -11.59 -11.00 -0.61
CA PRO A 225 -12.65 -10.01 -0.48
C PRO A 225 -13.43 -9.82 -1.77
N ASP A 226 -14.63 -9.28 -1.67
CA ASP A 226 -15.34 -8.69 -2.79
C ASP A 226 -14.76 -7.29 -3.04
N LEU A 227 -14.03 -7.11 -4.13
CA LEU A 227 -13.32 -5.88 -4.42
C LEU A 227 -14.24 -4.77 -4.93
N LEU A 228 -15.46 -5.09 -5.39
CA LEU A 228 -16.47 -4.09 -5.70
C LEU A 228 -16.82 -3.20 -4.48
N GLU A 229 -16.58 -3.70 -3.27
CA GLU A 229 -16.75 -2.92 -2.04
C GLU A 229 -15.66 -1.85 -1.87
N TYR A 230 -14.56 -1.89 -2.66
CA TYR A 230 -13.41 -0.99 -2.61
C TYR A 230 -13.36 -0.02 -3.79
N ASP A 231 -14.17 -0.23 -4.84
CA ASP A 231 -14.19 0.53 -6.11
C ASP A 231 -14.67 1.99 -5.99
N LEU A 232 -15.08 2.44 -4.80
CA LEU A 232 -15.58 3.81 -4.60
C LEU A 232 -14.48 4.85 -4.38
N ILE A 233 -13.24 4.43 -4.31
CA ILE A 233 -12.07 5.28 -4.16
C ILE A 233 -11.14 4.92 -5.31
N ASP A 234 -10.40 5.90 -5.83
CA ASP A 234 -9.36 5.70 -6.83
C ASP A 234 -8.43 4.53 -6.40
N PRO A 235 -8.37 3.40 -7.15
CA PRO A 235 -7.93 2.12 -6.60
C PRO A 235 -6.42 1.97 -6.42
N ASP A 236 -5.61 2.91 -6.91
CA ASP A 236 -4.20 2.67 -7.23
C ASP A 236 -3.28 2.31 -6.06
N SER A 237 -3.68 2.56 -4.80
CA SER A 237 -2.79 2.32 -3.66
C SER A 237 -3.47 1.83 -2.38
N PHE A 238 -4.78 1.67 -2.41
CA PHE A 238 -5.58 1.43 -1.20
C PHE A 238 -5.59 -0.01 -0.71
N TYR A 239 -4.99 -0.96 -1.44
CA TYR A 239 -4.90 -2.35 -1.02
C TYR A 239 -3.67 -3.07 -1.56
N THR A 240 -3.26 -4.12 -0.87
CA THR A 240 -2.18 -5.03 -1.26
C THR A 240 -2.48 -6.47 -0.86
N VAL A 241 -1.81 -7.42 -1.51
CA VAL A 241 -1.74 -8.81 -1.06
C VAL A 241 -0.28 -9.15 -0.80
N GLN A 242 0.05 -9.51 0.42
CA GLN A 242 1.39 -9.95 0.81
C GLN A 242 1.29 -10.98 1.96
N ASN A 243 2.18 -11.95 2.00
CA ASN A 243 2.24 -12.96 3.06
C ASN A 243 0.88 -13.67 3.31
N LYS A 244 0.10 -13.93 2.24
CA LYS A 244 -1.26 -14.54 2.30
C LYS A 244 -2.31 -13.69 3.00
N TYR A 245 -2.05 -12.42 3.20
CA TYR A 245 -3.02 -11.45 3.71
C TYR A 245 -3.35 -10.41 2.64
N PHE A 246 -4.63 -10.12 2.50
CA PHE A 246 -5.09 -8.92 1.82
C PHE A 246 -5.28 -7.82 2.87
N VAL A 247 -4.72 -6.66 2.63
CA VAL A 247 -4.95 -5.45 3.43
C VAL A 247 -5.49 -4.38 2.51
N GLY A 248 -6.60 -3.77 2.89
CA GLY A 248 -7.22 -2.74 2.06
C GLY A 248 -7.99 -1.70 2.87
N CYS A 249 -7.87 -0.44 2.46
CA CYS A 249 -8.66 0.67 2.97
C CYS A 249 -10.01 0.71 2.25
N ARG A 250 -11.08 0.87 3.01
CA ARG A 250 -12.44 0.93 2.51
C ARG A 250 -13.10 2.23 2.93
N LEU A 251 -13.86 2.83 2.01
CA LEU A 251 -14.74 3.94 2.27
C LEU A 251 -16.18 3.44 2.41
N SER A 252 -16.79 3.67 3.57
CA SER A 252 -18.23 3.47 3.73
C SER A 252 -18.94 4.82 3.72
N VAL A 253 -19.88 4.97 2.81
CA VAL A 253 -20.71 6.17 2.70
C VAL A 253 -21.97 5.96 3.55
N PHE A 254 -22.17 6.81 4.55
CA PHE A 254 -23.43 6.89 5.27
C PHE A 254 -24.18 8.13 4.78
N ALA A 255 -25.25 7.91 4.01
CA ALA A 255 -26.17 8.98 3.67
C ALA A 255 -27.11 9.21 4.85
N TYR A 256 -27.02 10.34 5.54
CA TYR A 256 -27.98 10.76 6.55
C TYR A 256 -28.50 12.14 6.17
N SER A 257 -29.74 12.21 5.70
CA SER A 257 -30.39 13.41 5.14
C SER A 257 -29.55 14.05 4.01
N ASP A 258 -29.35 15.35 3.99
CA ASP A 258 -28.64 16.08 2.93
C ASP A 258 -27.11 16.15 3.17
N SER A 259 -26.58 15.46 4.20
CA SER A 259 -25.16 15.38 4.49
C SER A 259 -24.62 13.96 4.26
N HIS A 260 -23.49 13.86 3.56
CA HIS A 260 -22.76 12.62 3.36
C HIS A 260 -21.67 12.52 4.42
N SER A 261 -21.75 11.52 5.29
CA SER A 261 -20.68 11.20 6.21
C SER A 261 -19.91 10.00 5.69
N PHE A 262 -18.58 10.10 5.67
CA PHE A 262 -17.69 9.04 5.23
C PHE A 262 -16.99 8.42 6.46
N LEU A 263 -17.02 7.11 6.54
CA LEU A 263 -16.21 6.35 7.48
C LEU A 263 -15.20 5.53 6.69
N THR A 264 -13.93 5.86 6.85
CA THR A 264 -12.82 5.09 6.29
C THR A 264 -12.30 4.11 7.33
N TYR A 265 -12.01 2.90 6.91
CA TYR A 265 -11.39 1.88 7.75
C TYR A 265 -10.62 0.88 6.90
N THR A 266 -9.56 0.31 7.46
CA THR A 266 -8.79 -0.74 6.81
C THR A 266 -9.20 -2.10 7.33
N THR A 267 -9.24 -3.07 6.43
CA THR A 267 -9.53 -4.46 6.73
C THR A 267 -8.33 -5.34 6.39
N ILE A 268 -8.14 -6.37 7.20
CA ILE A 268 -7.17 -7.43 6.97
C ILE A 268 -7.96 -8.71 6.72
N TYR A 269 -7.71 -9.36 5.59
CA TYR A 269 -8.24 -10.70 5.29
C TYR A 269 -7.12 -11.72 5.35
N ASP A 270 -7.30 -12.74 6.17
CA ASP A 270 -6.50 -13.95 6.12
C ASP A 270 -7.03 -14.83 4.98
N LEU A 271 -6.34 -14.84 3.86
CA LEU A 271 -6.77 -15.55 2.66
C LEU A 271 -6.70 -17.07 2.83
N GLN A 272 -5.87 -17.56 3.75
CA GLN A 272 -5.75 -18.98 4.04
C GLN A 272 -6.93 -19.49 4.86
N HIS A 273 -7.40 -18.72 5.85
CA HIS A 273 -8.44 -19.16 6.79
C HIS A 273 -9.81 -18.51 6.53
N GLY A 274 -9.90 -17.58 5.57
CA GLY A 274 -11.15 -16.88 5.25
C GLY A 274 -11.64 -15.95 6.36
N LYS A 275 -10.73 -15.41 7.17
CA LYS A 275 -11.09 -14.54 8.29
C LYS A 275 -10.83 -13.08 7.97
N LYS A 276 -11.80 -12.25 8.35
CA LYS A 276 -11.72 -10.79 8.20
C LYS A 276 -11.52 -10.13 9.56
N TYR A 277 -10.61 -9.15 9.61
CA TYR A 277 -10.30 -8.37 10.80
C TYR A 277 -10.32 -6.86 10.46
N LEU A 278 -10.65 -6.06 11.46
CA LEU A 278 -10.57 -4.61 11.36
C LEU A 278 -9.16 -4.15 11.80
N PHE A 279 -8.51 -3.34 10.98
CA PHE A 279 -7.25 -2.68 11.35
C PHE A 279 -7.56 -1.32 11.97
N MET A 280 -7.13 -1.12 13.21
CA MET A 280 -7.48 0.07 14.00
C MET A 280 -6.58 1.28 13.75
N GLY A 281 -5.57 1.14 12.89
CA GLY A 281 -4.51 2.15 12.72
C GLY A 281 -4.96 3.46 12.07
N ASN A 282 -5.91 3.39 11.16
CA ASN A 282 -6.33 4.53 10.35
C ASN A 282 -7.84 4.81 10.39
N LEU A 283 -8.52 4.45 11.49
CA LEU A 283 -9.95 4.65 11.60
C LEU A 283 -10.33 6.12 11.34
N GLY A 284 -11.19 6.35 10.35
CA GLY A 284 -11.63 7.69 9.94
C GLY A 284 -10.66 8.41 8.98
N ARG A 285 -9.60 7.76 8.50
CA ARG A 285 -8.65 8.31 7.53
C ARG A 285 -8.40 7.36 6.38
N ILE A 286 -8.14 7.90 5.20
CA ILE A 286 -7.72 7.10 4.04
C ILE A 286 -6.27 6.68 4.27
N ALA A 287 -5.99 5.39 4.11
CA ALA A 287 -4.65 4.83 4.18
C ALA A 287 -4.32 4.14 2.85
N GLU A 288 -3.09 4.29 2.41
CA GLU A 288 -2.57 3.85 1.13
C GLU A 288 -1.16 3.30 1.25
N ASN A 289 -0.57 2.82 0.16
CA ASN A 289 0.80 2.33 0.06
C ASN A 289 1.14 1.28 1.13
N PHE A 290 0.26 0.30 1.29
CA PHE A 290 0.44 -0.74 2.30
C PHE A 290 1.60 -1.67 1.96
N GLN A 291 2.45 -1.91 2.95
CA GLN A 291 3.45 -2.98 2.95
C GLN A 291 3.25 -3.84 4.21
N ILE A 292 3.15 -5.15 4.03
CA ILE A 292 3.12 -6.10 5.15
C ILE A 292 4.56 -6.61 5.35
N LEU A 293 5.16 -6.23 6.45
CA LEU A 293 6.45 -6.78 6.86
C LEU A 293 6.23 -8.19 7.42
N ASN A 294 7.24 -9.06 7.28
CA ASN A 294 7.15 -10.46 7.72
C ASN A 294 6.53 -10.56 9.11
N ALA A 295 5.52 -11.44 9.24
CA ALA A 295 4.96 -11.82 10.52
C ALA A 295 5.99 -12.75 11.19
N ASP A 296 6.54 -12.31 12.31
CA ASP A 296 7.34 -13.17 13.19
C ASP A 296 6.48 -14.28 13.84
#